data_9ac35f40d8cd992231bbaef3b2dff36e
#
_entry.id   9ac35f40d8cd992231bbaef3b2dff36e
#
_cell.length_a   1.000
_cell.length_b   1.000
_cell.length_c   1.000
_cell.angle_alpha   90.00
_cell.angle_beta   90.00
_cell.angle_gamma   90.00
#
_symmetry.space_group_name_H-M   'P 1'
#
loop_
_entity.id
_entity.type
_entity.pdbx_description
1 polymer ?
#
loop_
_entity_poly.entity_id
_entity_poly.type
_entity_poly.pdbx_seq_one_letter_code
_entity_poly.pdbx_strand_id
1 'polypeptide(L)'
;MNGWISLALPFVAVGALVLCIWLFMLAGSRAAAEVPKQQKNEYQDDPPRYWALLGWLGHATTFWVTPLVSPTMRRRLHEQLRRGGLEFALTPEQFVAGQVLGALLALALLVLAWLPHGLPSLPWCVLALVVGAFLPMSWLRDLGARRTRQIAKALPFYLDIITLAIEAGSNMTGALQHAVDKGPAGPMSEELRRVLRDIRAGRTRAESLRALAERLRIPAISNWVAAILTAEKQGSSLGPILRAQADQRRNERFMQAEAMAL
;
A
#
# COMPACT_ATOMS: atom_id res chain seq x y z
N MET A 1 13.17 -48.32 7.68
CA MET A 1 13.26 -47.48 6.48
C MET A 1 12.41 -46.18 6.54
N ASN A 2 11.80 -45.86 7.68
CA ASN A 2 10.81 -44.75 7.77
C ASN A 2 11.30 -43.52 8.56
N GLY A 3 12.54 -43.50 9.08
CA GLY A 3 13.02 -42.38 9.92
C GLY A 3 13.22 -41.06 9.20
N TRP A 4 13.54 -41.08 7.90
CA TRP A 4 13.73 -39.88 7.09
C TRP A 4 12.40 -39.24 6.67
N ILE A 5 11.37 -40.07 6.46
CA ILE A 5 10.03 -39.57 6.08
C ILE A 5 9.39 -38.86 7.27
N SER A 6 9.54 -39.36 8.48
CA SER A 6 9.02 -38.73 9.69
C SER A 6 9.71 -37.39 10.05
N LEU A 7 10.98 -37.25 9.66
CA LEU A 7 11.71 -35.97 9.78
C LEU A 7 11.36 -34.95 8.67
N ALA A 8 11.12 -35.43 7.45
CA ALA A 8 10.82 -34.56 6.32
C ALA A 8 9.38 -34.04 6.33
N LEU A 9 8.42 -34.80 6.83
CA LEU A 9 6.99 -34.48 6.81
C LEU A 9 6.66 -33.16 7.53
N PRO A 10 7.23 -32.79 8.68
CA PRO A 10 7.00 -31.50 9.32
C PRO A 10 7.55 -30.32 8.52
N PHE A 11 8.70 -30.49 7.85
CA PHE A 11 9.23 -29.42 6.99
C PHE A 11 8.35 -29.18 5.76
N VAL A 12 7.84 -30.27 5.18
CA VAL A 12 6.90 -30.20 4.05
C VAL A 12 5.58 -29.57 4.49
N ALA A 13 5.05 -29.94 5.67
CA ALA A 13 3.81 -29.37 6.20
C ALA A 13 3.95 -27.87 6.50
N VAL A 14 5.05 -27.44 7.13
CA VAL A 14 5.33 -26.01 7.38
C VAL A 14 5.54 -25.27 6.05
N GLY A 15 6.28 -25.86 5.11
CA GLY A 15 6.47 -25.28 3.79
C GLY A 15 5.17 -25.13 3.00
N ALA A 16 4.32 -26.16 3.02
CA ALA A 16 3.00 -26.11 2.39
C ALA A 16 2.09 -25.07 3.04
N LEU A 17 2.16 -24.92 4.35
CA LEU A 17 1.40 -23.95 5.13
C LEU A 17 1.84 -22.51 4.84
N VAL A 18 3.15 -22.26 4.82
CA VAL A 18 3.71 -20.98 4.41
C VAL A 18 3.32 -20.66 2.96
N LEU A 19 3.39 -21.65 2.07
CA LEU A 19 2.98 -21.52 0.68
C LEU A 19 1.49 -21.24 0.55
N CYS A 20 0.62 -21.92 1.28
CA CYS A 20 -0.83 -21.68 1.27
C CYS A 20 -1.18 -20.29 1.78
N ILE A 21 -0.58 -19.85 2.88
CA ILE A 21 -0.78 -18.48 3.40
C ILE A 21 -0.25 -17.45 2.40
N TRP A 22 0.91 -17.71 1.80
CA TRP A 22 1.51 -16.84 0.78
C TRP A 22 0.67 -16.78 -0.51
N LEU A 23 0.18 -17.92 -1.01
CA LEU A 23 -0.73 -17.99 -2.15
C LEU A 23 -2.09 -17.31 -1.85
N PHE A 24 -2.63 -17.50 -0.65
CA PHE A 24 -3.84 -16.82 -0.21
C PHE A 24 -3.66 -15.29 -0.17
N MET A 25 -2.51 -14.80 0.29
CA MET A 25 -2.16 -13.38 0.27
C MET A 25 -1.93 -12.86 -1.16
N LEU A 26 -1.28 -13.64 -2.02
CA LEU A 26 -1.09 -13.31 -3.44
C LEU A 26 -2.42 -13.26 -4.20
N ALA A 27 -3.33 -14.19 -3.97
CA ALA A 27 -4.67 -14.18 -4.57
C ALA A 27 -5.46 -12.93 -4.14
N GLY A 28 -5.35 -12.54 -2.87
CA GLY A 28 -5.96 -11.30 -2.37
C GLY A 28 -5.38 -10.03 -2.99
N SER A 29 -4.07 -9.99 -3.25
CA SER A 29 -3.42 -8.83 -3.89
C SER A 29 -3.78 -8.68 -5.37
N ARG A 30 -3.99 -9.78 -6.09
CA ARG A 30 -4.45 -9.78 -7.49
C ARG A 30 -5.92 -9.38 -7.61
N ALA A 31 -6.78 -9.87 -6.74
CA ALA A 31 -8.19 -9.49 -6.70
C ALA A 31 -8.42 -8.01 -6.36
N ALA A 32 -7.55 -7.41 -5.53
CA ALA A 32 -7.58 -5.98 -5.22
C ALA A 32 -7.13 -5.10 -6.40
N ALA A 33 -6.33 -5.64 -7.34
CA ALA A 33 -5.84 -4.90 -8.51
C ALA A 33 -6.85 -4.88 -9.68
N GLU A 34 -7.83 -5.81 -9.71
CA GLU A 34 -8.73 -6.01 -10.86
C GLU A 34 -10.13 -5.40 -10.72
N VAL A 35 -10.46 -4.75 -9.59
CA VAL A 35 -11.79 -4.15 -9.43
C VAL A 35 -11.81 -2.73 -10.00
N PRO A 36 -12.53 -2.46 -11.12
CA PRO A 36 -12.79 -1.11 -11.56
C PRO A 36 -13.70 -0.45 -10.51
N LYS A 37 -13.13 0.44 -9.73
CA LYS A 37 -13.89 1.23 -8.75
C LYS A 37 -14.70 2.32 -9.45
N GLN A 38 -15.77 1.95 -10.12
CA GLN A 38 -16.82 2.87 -10.53
C GLN A 38 -17.91 2.90 -9.45
N GLN A 39 -18.03 4.07 -8.85
CA GLN A 39 -19.18 4.47 -8.03
C GLN A 39 -19.54 3.61 -6.81
N LYS A 40 -18.80 3.77 -5.71
CA LYS A 40 -19.37 3.53 -4.38
C LYS A 40 -18.79 4.51 -3.35
N ASN A 41 -19.69 5.16 -2.61
CA ASN A 41 -19.51 6.07 -1.48
C ASN A 41 -18.13 6.71 -1.28
N GLU A 42 -18.09 8.03 -1.39
CA GLU A 42 -16.89 8.90 -1.49
C GLU A 42 -15.85 8.79 -0.37
N TYR A 43 -16.07 7.97 0.67
CA TYR A 43 -15.22 7.95 1.86
C TYR A 43 -14.83 6.56 2.42
N GLN A 44 -15.35 5.46 1.87
CA GLN A 44 -15.01 4.12 2.33
C GLN A 44 -14.51 3.25 1.18
N ASP A 45 -13.22 2.97 1.16
CA ASP A 45 -12.65 1.91 0.32
C ASP A 45 -13.07 0.56 0.89
N ASP A 46 -13.69 -0.31 0.07
CA ASP A 46 -14.05 -1.67 0.48
C ASP A 46 -12.76 -2.43 0.88
N PRO A 47 -12.75 -3.08 2.04
CA PRO A 47 -11.62 -3.92 2.42
C PRO A 47 -11.44 -5.06 1.42
N PRO A 48 -10.21 -5.56 1.21
CA PRO A 48 -9.96 -6.72 0.36
C PRO A 48 -10.87 -7.88 0.77
N ARG A 49 -11.41 -8.64 -0.21
CA ARG A 49 -12.46 -9.66 0.01
C ARG A 49 -12.14 -10.69 1.11
N TYR A 50 -10.89 -11.06 1.29
CA TYR A 50 -10.45 -11.96 2.38
C TYR A 50 -10.55 -11.29 3.76
N TRP A 51 -10.40 -9.96 3.87
CA TRP A 51 -10.64 -9.22 5.11
C TRP A 51 -12.13 -9.03 5.39
N ALA A 52 -12.97 -8.99 4.36
CA ALA A 52 -14.42 -8.97 4.54
C ALA A 52 -14.93 -10.30 5.14
N LEU A 53 -14.35 -11.44 4.76
CA LEU A 53 -14.65 -12.74 5.35
C LEU A 53 -14.20 -12.86 6.81
N LEU A 54 -13.10 -12.18 7.17
CA LEU A 54 -12.58 -12.13 8.54
C LEU A 54 -13.11 -10.94 9.34
N GLY A 55 -13.86 -10.03 8.70
CA GLY A 55 -14.31 -8.78 9.32
C GLY A 55 -15.17 -8.97 10.58
N TRP A 56 -16.05 -9.97 10.59
CA TRP A 56 -16.85 -10.29 11.77
C TRP A 56 -16.00 -10.89 12.91
N LEU A 57 -15.01 -11.73 12.58
CA LEU A 57 -14.02 -12.24 13.54
C LEU A 57 -13.10 -11.11 14.03
N GLY A 58 -12.74 -10.17 13.13
CA GLY A 58 -11.97 -8.99 13.46
C GLY A 58 -12.67 -8.09 14.50
N HIS A 59 -13.97 -7.91 14.41
CA HIS A 59 -14.72 -7.12 15.41
C HIS A 59 -14.75 -7.78 16.79
N ALA A 60 -14.85 -9.10 16.86
CA ALA A 60 -14.83 -9.82 18.13
C ALA A 60 -13.44 -9.81 18.79
N THR A 61 -12.37 -9.89 17.97
CA THR A 61 -10.99 -9.95 18.49
C THR A 61 -10.38 -8.57 18.75
N THR A 62 -10.88 -7.48 18.12
CA THR A 62 -10.39 -6.13 18.38
C THR A 62 -10.59 -5.73 19.85
N PHE A 63 -11.66 -6.17 20.49
CA PHE A 63 -11.89 -5.91 21.91
C PHE A 63 -10.73 -6.43 22.80
N TRP A 64 -10.21 -7.64 22.51
CA TRP A 64 -9.13 -8.26 23.28
C TRP A 64 -7.74 -7.73 22.90
N VAL A 65 -7.58 -7.23 21.69
CA VAL A 65 -6.28 -6.78 21.13
C VAL A 65 -6.03 -5.29 21.42
N THR A 66 -7.07 -4.48 21.56
CA THR A 66 -6.96 -3.03 21.81
C THR A 66 -6.02 -2.66 22.96
N PRO A 67 -6.06 -3.32 24.15
CA PRO A 67 -5.14 -2.99 25.25
C PRO A 67 -3.67 -3.36 24.97
N LEU A 68 -3.41 -4.27 24.04
CA LEU A 68 -2.04 -4.71 23.66
C LEU A 68 -1.36 -3.75 22.67
N VAL A 69 -2.12 -2.88 21.99
CA VAL A 69 -1.58 -1.98 20.96
C VAL A 69 -1.07 -0.70 21.60
N SER A 70 0.26 -0.59 21.76
CA SER A 70 0.91 0.63 22.23
C SER A 70 0.62 1.83 21.29
N PRO A 71 0.50 3.06 21.81
CA PRO A 71 0.31 4.27 20.99
C PRO A 71 1.38 4.46 19.90
N THR A 72 2.62 4.07 20.19
CA THR A 72 3.73 4.11 19.24
C THR A 72 3.58 3.08 18.11
N MET A 73 3.11 1.87 18.45
CA MET A 73 2.83 0.81 17.48
C MET A 73 1.64 1.20 16.59
N ARG A 74 0.58 1.78 17.16
CA ARG A 74 -0.58 2.29 16.43
C ARG A 74 -0.17 3.32 15.38
N ARG A 75 0.67 4.32 15.72
CA ARG A 75 1.15 5.32 14.78
C ARG A 75 1.96 4.71 13.63
N ARG A 76 2.91 3.80 13.94
CA ARG A 76 3.72 3.12 12.93
C ARG A 76 2.87 2.29 11.97
N LEU A 77 1.90 1.56 12.51
CA LEU A 77 1.02 0.70 11.72
C LEU A 77 0.07 1.54 10.85
N HIS A 78 -0.47 2.63 11.39
CA HIS A 78 -1.29 3.58 10.63
C HIS A 78 -0.50 4.18 9.44
N GLU A 79 0.78 4.54 9.66
CA GLU A 79 1.63 5.00 8.55
C GLU A 79 1.88 3.93 7.49
N GLN A 80 2.05 2.67 7.88
CA GLN A 80 2.24 1.56 6.94
C GLN A 80 0.96 1.26 6.15
N LEU A 81 -0.20 1.23 6.81
CA LEU A 81 -1.51 1.08 6.17
C LEU A 81 -1.76 2.22 5.17
N ARG A 82 -1.42 3.46 5.54
CA ARG A 82 -1.51 4.62 4.67
C ARG A 82 -0.63 4.49 3.42
N ARG A 83 0.61 4.02 3.57
CA ARG A 83 1.51 3.75 2.43
C ARG A 83 0.97 2.64 1.53
N GLY A 84 0.34 1.62 2.10
CA GLY A 84 -0.33 0.55 1.37
C GLY A 84 -1.63 0.97 0.69
N GLY A 85 -2.16 2.16 0.97
CA GLY A 85 -3.46 2.61 0.47
C GLY A 85 -4.64 1.96 1.18
N LEU A 86 -4.42 1.38 2.35
CA LEU A 86 -5.44 0.68 3.16
C LEU A 86 -5.94 1.52 4.34
N GLU A 87 -5.62 2.82 4.38
CA GLU A 87 -5.96 3.75 5.47
C GLU A 87 -7.45 3.78 5.81
N PHE A 88 -8.31 3.64 4.79
CA PHE A 88 -9.77 3.65 4.96
C PHE A 88 -10.39 2.27 4.98
N ALA A 89 -9.63 1.24 4.63
CA ALA A 89 -10.11 -0.13 4.58
C ALA A 89 -9.89 -0.88 5.89
N LEU A 90 -8.83 -0.54 6.64
CA LEU A 90 -8.41 -1.27 7.83
C LEU A 90 -7.93 -0.34 8.94
N THR A 91 -8.39 -0.58 10.16
CA THR A 91 -7.83 0.06 11.35
C THR A 91 -6.57 -0.68 11.81
N PRO A 92 -5.63 0.00 12.51
CA PRO A 92 -4.46 -0.65 13.10
C PRO A 92 -4.82 -1.83 14.01
N GLU A 93 -5.91 -1.71 14.77
CA GLU A 93 -6.41 -2.73 15.68
C GLU A 93 -6.90 -3.98 14.92
N GLN A 94 -7.63 -3.79 13.82
CA GLN A 94 -8.09 -4.89 12.96
C GLN A 94 -6.90 -5.60 12.32
N PHE A 95 -5.85 -4.87 11.94
CA PHE A 95 -4.66 -5.47 11.38
C PHE A 95 -3.92 -6.34 12.41
N VAL A 96 -3.75 -5.86 13.66
CA VAL A 96 -3.12 -6.64 14.74
C VAL A 96 -3.99 -7.86 15.10
N ALA A 97 -5.32 -7.70 15.12
CA ALA A 97 -6.23 -8.84 15.30
C ALA A 97 -6.04 -9.90 14.20
N GLY A 98 -5.87 -9.46 12.95
CA GLY A 98 -5.52 -10.35 11.83
C GLY A 98 -4.17 -11.06 11.99
N GLN A 99 -3.16 -10.40 12.56
CA GLN A 99 -1.88 -11.02 12.88
C GLN A 99 -2.03 -12.12 13.96
N VAL A 100 -2.79 -11.85 15.01
CA VAL A 100 -3.06 -12.83 16.08
C VAL A 100 -3.83 -14.03 15.51
N LEU A 101 -4.86 -13.78 14.71
CA LEU A 101 -5.62 -14.86 14.06
C LEU A 101 -4.74 -15.67 13.10
N GLY A 102 -3.87 -15.02 12.34
CA GLY A 102 -2.90 -15.68 11.46
C GLY A 102 -1.92 -16.59 12.25
N ALA A 103 -1.43 -16.09 13.39
CA ALA A 103 -0.55 -16.86 14.27
C ALA A 103 -1.26 -18.09 14.86
N LEU A 104 -2.50 -17.91 15.35
CA LEU A 104 -3.30 -19.01 15.90
C LEU A 104 -3.66 -20.05 14.82
N LEU A 105 -3.99 -19.60 13.62
CA LEU A 105 -4.25 -20.47 12.48
C LEU A 105 -3.01 -21.27 12.10
N ALA A 106 -1.84 -20.64 12.04
CA ALA A 106 -0.58 -21.31 11.75
C ALA A 106 -0.27 -22.40 12.81
N LEU A 107 -0.50 -22.09 14.08
CA LEU A 107 -0.34 -23.06 15.17
C LEU A 107 -1.34 -24.22 15.05
N ALA A 108 -2.62 -23.91 14.80
CA ALA A 108 -3.66 -24.95 14.66
C ALA A 108 -3.36 -25.90 13.49
N LEU A 109 -2.92 -25.36 12.36
CA LEU A 109 -2.54 -26.17 11.20
C LEU A 109 -1.29 -27.01 11.47
N LEU A 110 -0.30 -26.47 12.21
CA LEU A 110 0.87 -27.25 12.64
C LEU A 110 0.46 -28.41 13.53
N VAL A 111 -0.37 -28.17 14.55
CA VAL A 111 -0.87 -29.21 15.46
C VAL A 111 -1.65 -30.26 14.68
N LEU A 112 -2.55 -29.85 13.78
CA LEU A 112 -3.34 -30.76 12.95
C LEU A 112 -2.45 -31.63 12.06
N ALA A 113 -1.43 -31.07 11.43
CA ALA A 113 -0.47 -31.80 10.60
C ALA A 113 0.38 -32.80 11.41
N TRP A 114 0.61 -32.50 12.67
CA TRP A 114 1.44 -33.34 13.57
C TRP A 114 0.65 -34.42 14.28
N LEU A 115 -0.68 -34.34 14.35
CA LEU A 115 -1.55 -35.28 15.08
C LEU A 115 -1.23 -36.76 14.84
N PRO A 116 -0.90 -37.22 13.61
CA PRO A 116 -0.55 -38.61 13.37
C PRO A 116 0.79 -39.04 13.99
N HIS A 117 1.65 -38.11 14.36
CA HIS A 117 3.02 -38.35 14.85
C HIS A 117 3.20 -37.99 16.33
N GLY A 118 2.13 -37.51 16.99
CA GLY A 118 2.15 -37.02 18.37
C GLY A 118 2.00 -35.48 18.43
N LEU A 119 2.36 -34.88 19.56
CA LEU A 119 2.33 -33.44 19.71
C LEU A 119 3.62 -32.79 19.17
N PRO A 120 3.55 -31.65 18.47
CA PRO A 120 4.74 -30.95 18.03
C PRO A 120 5.56 -30.46 19.22
N SER A 121 6.89 -30.49 19.09
CA SER A 121 7.76 -29.99 20.15
C SER A 121 7.65 -28.45 20.25
N LEU A 122 7.88 -27.89 21.44
CA LEU A 122 7.75 -26.49 21.75
C LEU A 122 8.44 -25.53 20.73
N PRO A 123 9.67 -25.82 20.23
CA PRO A 123 10.31 -24.96 19.23
C PRO A 123 9.49 -24.78 17.93
N TRP A 124 8.82 -25.83 17.46
CA TRP A 124 7.98 -25.79 16.27
C TRP A 124 6.70 -24.96 16.48
N CYS A 125 6.11 -25.04 17.66
CA CYS A 125 4.97 -24.22 18.04
C CYS A 125 5.34 -22.72 18.06
N VAL A 126 6.48 -22.39 18.66
CA VAL A 126 7.00 -21.02 18.69
C VAL A 126 7.29 -20.52 17.28
N LEU A 127 7.92 -21.34 16.43
CA LEU A 127 8.22 -21.00 15.05
C LEU A 127 6.93 -20.71 14.27
N ALA A 128 5.89 -21.55 14.39
CA ALA A 128 4.61 -21.35 13.72
C ALA A 128 3.93 -20.04 14.14
N LEU A 129 3.94 -19.72 15.43
CA LEU A 129 3.40 -18.46 15.94
C LEU A 129 4.14 -17.23 15.38
N VAL A 130 5.47 -17.27 15.38
CA VAL A 130 6.31 -16.19 14.86
C VAL A 130 6.08 -15.99 13.36
N VAL A 131 6.09 -17.07 12.58
CA VAL A 131 5.87 -17.00 11.13
C VAL A 131 4.46 -16.50 10.83
N GLY A 132 3.42 -17.02 11.50
CA GLY A 132 2.04 -16.59 11.30
C GLY A 132 1.80 -15.12 11.64
N ALA A 133 2.47 -14.59 12.66
CA ALA A 133 2.39 -13.18 13.03
C ALA A 133 3.19 -12.26 12.07
N PHE A 134 4.33 -12.73 11.54
CA PHE A 134 5.23 -11.93 10.71
C PHE A 134 4.75 -11.80 9.26
N LEU A 135 4.09 -12.83 8.71
CA LEU A 135 3.64 -12.85 7.30
C LEU A 135 2.72 -11.66 6.93
N PRO A 136 1.68 -11.29 7.70
CA PRO A 136 0.85 -10.13 7.38
C PRO A 136 1.65 -8.83 7.35
N MET A 137 2.66 -8.71 8.21
CA MET A 137 3.50 -7.51 8.27
C MET A 137 4.41 -7.37 7.05
N SER A 138 5.03 -8.48 6.60
CA SER A 138 5.86 -8.48 5.39
C SER A 138 5.02 -8.16 4.16
N TRP A 139 3.82 -8.73 4.05
CA TRP A 139 2.88 -8.45 2.99
C TRP A 139 2.48 -6.95 2.94
N LEU A 140 2.16 -6.35 4.09
CA LEU A 140 1.80 -4.92 4.16
C LEU A 140 2.95 -4.02 3.70
N ARG A 141 4.19 -4.34 4.09
CA ARG A 141 5.39 -3.63 3.64
C ARG A 141 5.59 -3.75 2.13
N ASP A 142 5.43 -4.95 1.59
CA ASP A 142 5.55 -5.21 0.16
C ASP A 142 4.47 -4.48 -0.65
N LEU A 143 3.23 -4.47 -0.14
CA LEU A 143 2.13 -3.73 -0.75
C LEU A 143 2.45 -2.23 -0.83
N GLY A 144 2.91 -1.65 0.29
CA GLY A 144 3.33 -0.25 0.32
C GLY A 144 4.50 0.05 -0.62
N ALA A 145 5.50 -0.83 -0.67
CA ALA A 145 6.63 -0.67 -1.57
C ALA A 145 6.23 -0.76 -3.05
N ARG A 146 5.36 -1.71 -3.41
CA ARG A 146 4.81 -1.85 -4.78
C ARG A 146 3.99 -0.61 -5.18
N ARG A 147 3.08 -0.14 -4.30
CA ARG A 147 2.29 1.07 -4.53
C ARG A 147 3.18 2.29 -4.75
N THR A 148 4.18 2.49 -3.89
CA THR A 148 5.16 3.57 -4.02
C THR A 148 5.91 3.52 -5.35
N ARG A 149 6.38 2.34 -5.76
CA ARG A 149 7.06 2.16 -7.07
C ARG A 149 6.13 2.46 -8.25
N GLN A 150 4.87 2.02 -8.19
CA GLN A 150 3.87 2.30 -9.23
C GLN A 150 3.61 3.80 -9.37
N ILE A 151 3.45 4.52 -8.24
CA ILE A 151 3.28 5.97 -8.23
C ILE A 151 4.51 6.66 -8.82
N ALA A 152 5.71 6.32 -8.37
CA ALA A 152 6.95 6.90 -8.87
C ALA A 152 7.15 6.64 -10.37
N LYS A 153 6.76 5.45 -10.85
CA LYS A 153 6.81 5.09 -12.28
C LYS A 153 5.81 5.87 -13.12
N ALA A 154 4.63 6.14 -12.60
CA ALA A 154 3.59 6.86 -13.32
C ALA A 154 3.78 8.40 -13.29
N LEU A 155 4.47 8.92 -12.28
CA LEU A 155 4.61 10.35 -12.03
C LEU A 155 5.03 11.18 -13.27
N PRO A 156 6.07 10.82 -14.05
CA PRO A 156 6.48 11.65 -15.19
C PRO A 156 5.36 11.85 -16.21
N PHE A 157 4.61 10.80 -16.52
CA PHE A 157 3.48 10.88 -17.43
C PHE A 157 2.42 11.89 -16.95
N TYR A 158 2.12 11.88 -15.65
CA TYR A 158 1.17 12.84 -15.07
C TYR A 158 1.73 14.27 -15.09
N LEU A 159 3.03 14.44 -14.85
CA LEU A 159 3.69 15.75 -14.94
C LEU A 159 3.62 16.31 -16.36
N ASP A 160 3.83 15.48 -17.37
CA ASP A 160 3.73 15.89 -18.78
C ASP A 160 2.31 16.40 -19.12
N ILE A 161 1.26 15.67 -18.71
CA ILE A 161 -0.13 16.11 -18.95
C ILE A 161 -0.42 17.41 -18.21
N ILE A 162 -0.01 17.54 -16.94
CA ILE A 162 -0.23 18.77 -16.16
C ILE A 162 0.48 19.95 -16.80
N THR A 163 1.72 19.76 -17.26
CA THR A 163 2.51 20.79 -17.91
C THR A 163 1.85 21.26 -19.21
N LEU A 164 1.47 20.31 -20.08
CA LEU A 164 0.78 20.60 -21.33
C LEU A 164 -0.55 21.34 -21.10
N ALA A 165 -1.33 20.93 -20.11
CA ALA A 165 -2.59 21.58 -19.80
C ALA A 165 -2.39 23.04 -19.31
N ILE A 166 -1.36 23.29 -18.48
CA ILE A 166 -1.02 24.64 -18.02
C ILE A 166 -0.53 25.51 -19.17
N GLU A 167 0.29 24.97 -20.06
CA GLU A 167 0.76 25.67 -21.27
C GLU A 167 -0.39 26.00 -22.24
N ALA A 168 -1.41 25.13 -22.28
CA ALA A 168 -2.65 25.39 -23.02
C ALA A 168 -3.58 26.39 -22.32
N GLY A 169 -3.15 27.00 -21.20
CA GLY A 169 -3.91 28.03 -20.49
C GLY A 169 -4.85 27.52 -19.39
N SER A 170 -4.82 26.22 -19.07
CA SER A 170 -5.62 25.69 -17.95
C SER A 170 -5.04 26.18 -16.62
N ASN A 171 -5.93 26.47 -15.66
CA ASN A 171 -5.48 26.66 -14.28
C ASN A 171 -5.00 25.32 -13.66
N MET A 172 -4.27 25.37 -12.56
CA MET A 172 -3.69 24.17 -11.92
C MET A 172 -4.75 23.11 -11.56
N THR A 173 -5.92 23.51 -11.08
CA THR A 173 -7.00 22.57 -10.73
C THR A 173 -7.56 21.88 -11.98
N GLY A 174 -7.73 22.62 -13.07
CA GLY A 174 -8.11 22.07 -14.37
C GLY A 174 -7.04 21.13 -14.94
N ALA A 175 -5.77 21.52 -14.83
CA ALA A 175 -4.66 20.67 -15.24
C ALA A 175 -4.60 19.33 -14.45
N LEU A 176 -4.81 19.37 -13.15
CA LEU A 176 -4.94 18.15 -12.32
C LEU A 176 -6.15 17.31 -12.74
N GLN A 177 -7.29 17.94 -13.09
CA GLN A 177 -8.46 17.21 -13.59
C GLN A 177 -8.15 16.54 -14.94
N HIS A 178 -7.52 17.25 -15.89
CA HIS A 178 -7.10 16.67 -17.17
C HIS A 178 -6.13 15.48 -16.96
N ALA A 179 -5.20 15.59 -16.01
CA ALA A 179 -4.28 14.54 -15.69
C ALA A 179 -4.98 13.28 -15.14
N VAL A 180 -6.02 13.46 -14.33
CA VAL A 180 -6.85 12.34 -13.82
C VAL A 180 -7.68 11.70 -14.92
N ASP A 181 -8.26 12.51 -15.83
CA ASP A 181 -9.16 12.04 -16.87
C ASP A 181 -8.43 11.34 -18.03
N LYS A 182 -7.23 11.80 -18.34
CA LYS A 182 -6.40 11.30 -19.45
C LYS A 182 -5.31 10.31 -19.01
N GLY A 183 -4.98 10.30 -17.72
CA GLY A 183 -3.96 9.42 -17.18
C GLY A 183 -4.45 7.96 -17.01
N PRO A 184 -3.53 7.00 -16.97
CA PRO A 184 -3.85 5.60 -16.75
C PRO A 184 -4.48 5.40 -15.37
N ALA A 185 -5.44 4.47 -15.27
CA ALA A 185 -5.98 4.09 -13.98
C ALA A 185 -4.87 3.49 -13.08
N GLY A 186 -4.84 3.88 -11.81
CA GLY A 186 -3.85 3.36 -10.87
C GLY A 186 -3.65 4.25 -9.64
N PRO A 187 -2.69 3.88 -8.78
CA PRO A 187 -2.49 4.56 -7.50
C PRO A 187 -2.23 6.07 -7.62
N MET A 188 -1.54 6.52 -8.67
CA MET A 188 -1.29 7.95 -8.88
C MET A 188 -2.58 8.70 -9.23
N SER A 189 -3.43 8.13 -10.10
CA SER A 189 -4.74 8.69 -10.42
C SER A 189 -5.63 8.82 -9.17
N GLU A 190 -5.64 7.78 -8.31
CA GLU A 190 -6.39 7.78 -7.05
C GLU A 190 -5.95 8.93 -6.13
N GLU A 191 -4.63 9.13 -5.99
CA GLU A 191 -4.07 10.20 -5.17
C GLU A 191 -4.38 11.59 -5.70
N LEU A 192 -4.33 11.80 -7.02
CA LEU A 192 -4.72 13.07 -7.64
C LEU A 192 -6.23 13.32 -7.51
N ARG A 193 -7.08 12.29 -7.66
CA ARG A 193 -8.52 12.41 -7.38
C ARG A 193 -8.78 12.83 -5.94
N ARG A 194 -7.99 12.31 -4.99
CA ARG A 194 -8.08 12.71 -3.58
C ARG A 194 -7.74 14.19 -3.41
N VAL A 195 -6.68 14.69 -4.04
CA VAL A 195 -6.35 16.12 -4.05
C VAL A 195 -7.52 16.96 -4.57
N LEU A 196 -8.12 16.54 -5.68
CA LEU A 196 -9.27 17.26 -6.27
C LEU A 196 -10.51 17.20 -5.35
N ARG A 197 -10.75 16.10 -4.66
CA ARG A 197 -11.83 16.01 -3.65
C ARG A 197 -11.57 16.95 -2.47
N ASP A 198 -10.35 16.99 -1.96
CA ASP A 198 -9.96 17.88 -0.86
C ASP A 198 -10.19 19.36 -1.25
N ILE A 199 -9.84 19.76 -2.49
CA ILE A 199 -10.09 21.09 -3.02
C ILE A 199 -11.60 21.39 -3.13
N ARG A 200 -12.40 20.43 -3.64
CA ARG A 200 -13.87 20.57 -3.72
C ARG A 200 -14.53 20.66 -2.35
N ALA A 201 -13.93 20.00 -1.33
CA ALA A 201 -14.37 20.09 0.06
C ALA A 201 -13.98 21.40 0.76
N GLY A 202 -13.39 22.36 0.04
CA GLY A 202 -13.04 23.70 0.55
C GLY A 202 -11.62 23.84 1.10
N ARG A 203 -10.78 22.81 1.01
CA ARG A 203 -9.36 22.96 1.34
C ARG A 203 -8.65 23.77 0.27
N THR A 204 -7.66 24.56 0.69
CA THR A 204 -6.84 25.26 -0.29
C THR A 204 -6.02 24.27 -1.14
N ARG A 205 -5.72 24.64 -2.38
CA ARG A 205 -4.88 23.84 -3.27
C ARG A 205 -3.52 23.54 -2.65
N ALA A 206 -2.94 24.55 -2.01
CA ALA A 206 -1.64 24.45 -1.35
C ALA A 206 -1.67 23.40 -0.21
N GLU A 207 -2.71 23.41 0.62
CA GLU A 207 -2.89 22.43 1.68
C GLU A 207 -3.10 21.01 1.14
N SER A 208 -3.92 20.88 0.09
CA SER A 208 -4.21 19.58 -0.54
C SER A 208 -2.97 18.95 -1.19
N LEU A 209 -2.13 19.77 -1.84
CA LEU A 209 -0.87 19.32 -2.42
C LEU A 209 0.18 18.97 -1.34
N ARG A 210 0.28 19.76 -0.26
CA ARG A 210 1.14 19.39 0.88
C ARG A 210 0.71 18.08 1.52
N ALA A 211 -0.59 17.90 1.73
CA ALA A 211 -1.15 16.66 2.26
C ALA A 211 -0.82 15.45 1.36
N LEU A 212 -0.82 15.62 0.02
CA LEU A 212 -0.35 14.61 -0.92
C LEU A 212 1.11 14.25 -0.68
N ALA A 213 2.01 15.25 -0.61
CA ALA A 213 3.44 15.04 -0.39
C ALA A 213 3.74 14.36 0.95
N GLU A 214 3.07 14.78 2.02
CA GLU A 214 3.20 14.21 3.37
C GLU A 214 2.67 12.78 3.45
N ARG A 215 1.61 12.48 2.69
CA ARG A 215 1.00 11.16 2.65
C ARG A 215 1.87 10.15 1.92
N LEU A 216 2.40 10.50 0.77
CA LEU A 216 3.19 9.61 -0.07
C LEU A 216 4.65 9.50 0.36
N ARG A 217 5.24 10.58 0.85
CA ARG A 217 6.67 10.66 1.26
C ARG A 217 7.63 10.19 0.15
N ILE A 218 7.27 10.46 -1.10
CA ILE A 218 8.11 10.18 -2.27
C ILE A 218 8.88 11.47 -2.60
N PRO A 219 10.23 11.47 -2.56
CA PRO A 219 11.03 12.69 -2.78
C PRO A 219 10.67 13.43 -4.06
N ALA A 220 10.40 12.68 -5.13
CA ALA A 220 9.98 13.24 -6.42
C ALA A 220 8.71 14.07 -6.32
N ILE A 221 7.71 13.59 -5.59
CA ILE A 221 6.43 14.30 -5.39
C ILE A 221 6.62 15.48 -4.45
N SER A 222 7.40 15.33 -3.40
CA SER A 222 7.69 16.42 -2.47
C SER A 222 8.38 17.58 -3.16
N ASN A 223 9.38 17.31 -4.02
CA ASN A 223 10.08 18.32 -4.81
C ASN A 223 9.14 19.01 -5.82
N TRP A 224 8.31 18.22 -6.50
CA TRP A 224 7.32 18.76 -7.44
C TRP A 224 6.31 19.68 -6.74
N VAL A 225 5.75 19.25 -5.61
CA VAL A 225 4.82 20.08 -4.83
C VAL A 225 5.50 21.35 -4.33
N ALA A 226 6.73 21.25 -3.82
CA ALA A 226 7.48 22.43 -3.36
C ALA A 226 7.72 23.43 -4.49
N ALA A 227 8.07 22.96 -5.69
CA ALA A 227 8.25 23.81 -6.87
C ALA A 227 6.97 24.56 -7.26
N ILE A 228 5.83 23.86 -7.29
CA ILE A 228 4.52 24.48 -7.57
C ILE A 228 4.19 25.57 -6.54
N LEU A 229 4.31 25.25 -5.26
CA LEU A 229 3.96 26.18 -4.18
C LEU A 229 4.87 27.42 -4.14
N THR A 230 6.14 27.25 -4.53
CA THR A 230 7.08 28.36 -4.65
C THR A 230 6.71 29.25 -5.84
N ALA A 231 6.42 28.66 -6.99
CA ALA A 231 6.01 29.40 -8.18
C ALA A 231 4.72 30.18 -7.97
N GLU A 232 3.73 29.58 -7.30
CA GLU A 232 2.48 30.28 -6.96
C GLU A 232 2.71 31.50 -6.04
N LYS A 233 3.60 31.37 -5.05
CA LYS A 233 3.95 32.48 -4.14
C LYS A 233 4.65 33.62 -4.87
N GLN A 234 5.47 33.31 -5.87
CA GLN A 234 6.24 34.28 -6.62
C GLN A 234 5.43 34.92 -7.74
N GLY A 235 4.18 34.47 -7.99
CA GLY A 235 3.37 34.94 -9.11
C GLY A 235 3.98 34.63 -10.49
N SER A 236 5.00 33.76 -10.54
CA SER A 236 5.67 33.36 -11.76
C SER A 236 4.81 32.36 -12.56
N SER A 237 5.00 32.36 -13.91
CA SER A 237 4.34 31.37 -14.75
C SER A 237 4.79 29.96 -14.39
N LEU A 238 3.84 29.07 -14.12
CA LEU A 238 4.09 27.68 -13.73
C LEU A 238 4.70 26.84 -14.87
N GLY A 239 4.41 27.20 -16.14
CA GLY A 239 4.82 26.43 -17.30
C GLY A 239 6.31 26.11 -17.39
N PRO A 240 7.23 27.08 -17.35
CA PRO A 240 8.66 26.83 -17.43
C PRO A 240 9.20 25.97 -16.28
N ILE A 241 8.67 26.15 -15.05
CA ILE A 241 9.09 25.39 -13.86
C ILE A 241 8.68 23.93 -13.98
N LEU A 242 7.46 23.68 -14.41
CA LEU A 242 6.95 22.32 -14.61
C LEU A 242 7.66 21.60 -15.75
N ARG A 243 7.99 22.31 -16.84
CA ARG A 243 8.78 21.74 -17.94
C ARG A 243 10.16 21.32 -17.46
N ALA A 244 10.86 22.17 -16.72
CA ALA A 244 12.16 21.83 -16.16
C ALA A 244 12.11 20.59 -15.25
N GLN A 245 11.04 20.44 -14.46
CA GLN A 245 10.81 19.26 -13.61
C GLN A 245 10.51 17.99 -14.42
N ALA A 246 9.73 18.10 -15.49
CA ALA A 246 9.43 16.98 -16.38
C ALA A 246 10.69 16.49 -17.11
N ASP A 247 11.49 17.42 -17.66
CA ASP A 247 12.74 17.12 -18.36
C ASP A 247 13.77 16.49 -17.41
N GLN A 248 13.91 17.00 -16.18
CA GLN A 248 14.79 16.41 -15.18
C GLN A 248 14.42 14.96 -14.91
N ARG A 249 13.13 14.65 -14.74
CA ARG A 249 12.67 13.28 -14.49
C ARG A 249 12.88 12.36 -15.68
N ARG A 250 12.73 12.88 -16.87
CA ARG A 250 13.01 12.13 -18.11
C ARG A 250 14.49 11.74 -18.21
N ASN A 251 15.38 12.70 -17.91
CA ASN A 251 16.81 12.47 -17.90
C ASN A 251 17.24 11.49 -16.80
N GLU A 252 16.72 11.62 -15.57
CA GLU A 252 16.99 10.66 -14.48
C GLU A 252 16.61 9.23 -14.87
N ARG A 253 15.48 9.03 -15.56
CA ARG A 253 15.09 7.70 -16.06
C ARG A 253 16.00 7.18 -17.14
N PHE A 254 16.42 8.03 -18.05
CA PHE A 254 17.34 7.66 -19.12
C PHE A 254 18.68 7.18 -18.54
N MET A 255 19.24 7.96 -17.61
CA MET A 255 20.48 7.61 -16.89
C MET A 255 20.34 6.30 -16.08
N GLN A 256 19.19 6.08 -15.43
CA GLN A 256 18.95 4.82 -14.71
C GLN A 256 18.84 3.62 -15.64
N ALA A 257 18.22 3.77 -16.80
CA ALA A 257 18.13 2.71 -17.80
C ALA A 257 19.49 2.38 -18.38
N GLU A 258 20.32 3.38 -18.64
CA GLU A 258 21.69 3.23 -19.13
C GLU A 258 22.59 2.53 -18.09
N ALA A 259 22.50 2.93 -16.81
CA ALA A 259 23.22 2.31 -15.71
C ALA A 259 22.83 0.83 -15.46
N MET A 260 21.63 0.42 -15.88
CA MET A 260 21.21 -1.00 -15.78
C MET A 260 21.60 -1.81 -17.01
N ALA A 261 22.00 -1.17 -18.09
CA ALA A 261 22.41 -1.82 -19.34
C ALA A 261 23.94 -2.08 -19.42
N LEU A 262 24.71 -1.45 -18.54
CA LEU A 262 26.15 -1.67 -18.34
C LEU A 262 26.38 -2.72 -17.25
#